data_de9f4a8200e6be786f9f326e64ec3b94
#
_entry.id   de9f4a8200e6be786f9f326e64ec3b94
#
_cell.length_a   1.000
_cell.length_b   1.000
_cell.length_c   1.000
_cell.angle_alpha   90.00
_cell.angle_beta   90.00
_cell.angle_gamma   90.00
#
_symmetry.space_group_name_H-M   'P 1'
#
loop_
_entity.id
_entity.type
_entity.pdbx_description
1 polymer ?
#
loop_
_entity_poly.entity_id
_entity_poly.type
_entity_poly.pdbx_seq_one_letter_code
_entity_poly.pdbx_strand_id
1 'polypeptide(L)'
;MDEQRDKEALDKPADPAPEPREPFDAHHHAPTPGASNADEVRTSTDVDRRMRSAEPVVPFGMPALKEILRVLISLLDPGSVRHTMTMRLLGLSLLGSVLDTHGAWLARFPSLRALLGDSACRYLFQLANSEYGPLVAHSLRVLHVLFVELRGHLKMQQELLLQFYVQQLRSAQTLVDKPWSDEESQPESPPVLASFHASASGEQRELFTEALCHHLAGDDDAADPFVVLWRNYDCDMDCANLYDHVTQFLCRAIFAQPMPGAAAMAPRTSPSGLQLVALDMVLGMVERMAARHESGGTDESGLPSTLRMQRERKALLAAGAAAFNHKPKDGIAFLAQQALLAPSGRERARSIARFLKDSPLVDKRLLGDYISRA
;
A
#
# COMPACT_ATOMS: atom_id res chain seq x y z
N MET A 1 -8.68 -20.36 10.84
CA MET A 1 -8.90 -19.13 11.65
C MET A 1 -9.54 -18.01 10.84
N ASP A 2 -9.17 -17.82 9.59
CA ASP A 2 -9.73 -16.75 8.72
C ASP A 2 -11.19 -17.03 8.30
N GLU A 3 -11.55 -18.30 8.06
CA GLU A 3 -12.92 -18.68 7.69
C GLU A 3 -13.96 -18.39 8.80
N GLN A 4 -13.55 -18.43 10.06
CA GLN A 4 -14.40 -18.11 11.20
C GLN A 4 -14.61 -16.61 11.38
N ARG A 5 -13.60 -15.81 11.04
CA ARG A 5 -13.69 -14.33 11.00
C ARG A 5 -14.54 -13.81 9.86
N ASP A 6 -14.51 -14.48 8.70
CA ASP A 6 -15.37 -14.16 7.57
C ASP A 6 -16.86 -14.43 7.87
N LYS A 7 -17.17 -15.47 8.64
CA LYS A 7 -18.54 -15.75 9.11
C LYS A 7 -19.04 -14.70 10.09
N GLU A 8 -18.20 -14.22 11.01
CA GLU A 8 -18.55 -13.14 11.93
C GLU A 8 -18.78 -11.79 11.23
N ALA A 9 -18.10 -11.55 10.10
CA ALA A 9 -18.31 -10.35 9.30
C ALA A 9 -19.63 -10.36 8.51
N LEU A 10 -20.14 -11.55 8.19
CA LEU A 10 -21.44 -11.71 7.51
C LEU A 10 -22.64 -11.50 8.46
N ASP A 11 -22.47 -11.85 9.76
CA ASP A 11 -23.54 -11.77 10.75
C ASP A 11 -23.73 -10.37 11.38
N LYS A 12 -22.90 -9.40 11.05
CA LYS A 12 -23.12 -8.00 11.49
C LYS A 12 -24.25 -7.38 10.70
N PRO A 13 -25.28 -6.82 11.37
CA PRO A 13 -26.38 -6.13 10.68
C PRO A 13 -25.82 -4.97 9.84
N ALA A 14 -26.19 -4.97 8.57
CA ALA A 14 -25.90 -3.86 7.65
C ALA A 14 -26.71 -2.64 8.07
N ASP A 15 -26.13 -1.45 7.95
CA ASP A 15 -26.85 -0.20 8.05
C ASP A 15 -28.04 -0.21 7.06
N PRO A 16 -29.19 0.41 7.42
CA PRO A 16 -30.41 0.33 6.61
C PRO A 16 -30.15 0.91 5.22
N ALA A 17 -30.37 0.08 4.20
CA ALA A 17 -30.37 0.47 2.82
C ALA A 17 -31.52 1.44 2.51
N PRO A 18 -31.35 2.39 1.56
CA PRO A 18 -32.43 3.26 1.13
C PRO A 18 -33.59 2.45 0.51
N GLU A 19 -34.81 2.87 0.82
CA GLU A 19 -36.05 2.20 0.44
C GLU A 19 -36.18 1.94 -1.07
N PRO A 20 -36.68 0.78 -1.47
CA PRO A 20 -36.87 0.45 -2.88
C PRO A 20 -38.07 1.19 -3.47
N ARG A 21 -37.88 1.80 -4.64
CA ARG A 21 -38.92 2.34 -5.47
C ARG A 21 -39.84 1.23 -5.98
N GLU A 22 -41.14 1.48 -5.92
CA GLU A 22 -42.20 0.55 -6.30
C GLU A 22 -42.09 0.02 -7.74
N PRO A 23 -42.45 -1.24 -8.01
CA PRO A 23 -42.43 -1.79 -9.35
C PRO A 23 -43.72 -1.48 -10.14
N PHE A 24 -43.50 -1.17 -11.39
CA PHE A 24 -44.51 -0.97 -12.42
C PHE A 24 -45.33 -2.24 -12.63
N ASP A 25 -46.68 -2.10 -12.62
CA ASP A 25 -47.64 -3.11 -12.97
C ASP A 25 -47.51 -3.51 -14.44
N ALA A 26 -47.41 -4.80 -14.71
CA ALA A 26 -47.73 -5.39 -16.01
C ALA A 26 -48.54 -6.67 -15.82
N HIS A 27 -49.82 -6.53 -16.04
CA HIS A 27 -50.77 -7.64 -16.24
C HIS A 27 -50.33 -8.53 -17.40
N HIS A 28 -50.35 -9.87 -17.26
CA HIS A 28 -51.03 -10.77 -18.20
C HIS A 28 -50.99 -12.25 -17.77
N HIS A 29 -52.24 -12.74 -17.66
CA HIS A 29 -52.78 -14.09 -17.97
C HIS A 29 -52.05 -15.37 -17.51
N ALA A 30 -52.74 -16.03 -16.60
CA ALA A 30 -52.67 -17.48 -16.35
C ALA A 30 -53.44 -18.28 -17.43
N PRO A 31 -53.12 -19.53 -17.64
CA PRO A 31 -54.12 -20.58 -17.86
C PRO A 31 -54.04 -21.70 -16.83
N THR A 32 -55.24 -22.15 -16.49
CA THR A 32 -55.63 -23.17 -15.53
C THR A 32 -55.45 -24.62 -16.05
N PRO A 33 -55.60 -25.64 -15.19
CA PRO A 33 -54.97 -26.94 -15.31
C PRO A 33 -55.87 -28.01 -15.96
N GLY A 34 -55.23 -29.01 -16.54
CA GLY A 34 -55.86 -30.23 -17.03
C GLY A 34 -55.37 -31.48 -16.26
N ALA A 35 -56.32 -32.30 -15.96
CA ALA A 35 -56.30 -33.42 -15.01
C ALA A 35 -55.56 -34.70 -15.45
N SER A 36 -55.27 -35.49 -14.43
CA SER A 36 -55.23 -36.95 -14.31
C SER A 36 -54.12 -37.74 -15.04
N ASN A 37 -53.32 -38.49 -14.28
CA ASN A 37 -53.57 -39.93 -14.03
C ASN A 37 -52.68 -40.46 -12.93
N ALA A 38 -53.32 -41.27 -12.09
CA ALA A 38 -52.69 -42.11 -11.08
C ALA A 38 -52.01 -43.33 -11.73
N ASP A 39 -50.89 -43.69 -11.22
CA ASP A 39 -50.40 -44.97 -10.79
C ASP A 39 -48.88 -45.05 -10.86
N GLU A 40 -48.27 -45.23 -9.78
CA GLU A 40 -47.32 -46.26 -9.39
C GLU A 40 -46.52 -45.81 -8.15
N VAL A 41 -46.88 -46.42 -7.07
CA VAL A 41 -46.27 -46.32 -5.75
C VAL A 41 -45.16 -47.35 -5.64
N ARG A 42 -44.11 -46.93 -4.97
CA ARG A 42 -43.03 -47.70 -4.33
C ARG A 42 -41.68 -47.68 -5.03
N THR A 43 -40.89 -46.74 -4.64
CA THR A 43 -39.46 -46.87 -4.22
C THR A 43 -38.76 -45.49 -4.11
N SER A 44 -39.38 -44.54 -3.44
CA SER A 44 -38.84 -43.16 -3.42
C SER A 44 -38.51 -42.64 -2.00
N THR A 45 -38.54 -43.47 -0.97
CA THR A 45 -38.35 -42.93 0.38
C THR A 45 -36.91 -42.82 0.87
N ASP A 46 -35.94 -43.41 0.18
CA ASP A 46 -34.54 -43.34 0.59
C ASP A 46 -33.73 -42.27 -0.18
N VAL A 47 -34.17 -41.91 -1.38
CA VAL A 47 -33.55 -40.82 -2.17
C VAL A 47 -33.98 -39.46 -1.63
N ASP A 48 -35.24 -39.32 -1.22
CA ASP A 48 -35.80 -38.11 -0.61
C ASP A 48 -35.22 -37.79 0.77
N ARG A 49 -34.73 -38.78 1.50
CA ARG A 49 -34.12 -38.59 2.80
C ARG A 49 -32.67 -38.10 2.69
N ARG A 50 -31.95 -38.46 1.61
CA ARG A 50 -30.61 -37.93 1.28
C ARG A 50 -30.64 -36.53 0.68
N MET A 51 -31.72 -36.14 0.02
CA MET A 51 -31.88 -34.78 -0.52
C MET A 51 -32.29 -33.74 0.53
N ARG A 52 -32.83 -34.15 1.70
CA ARG A 52 -33.26 -33.25 2.78
C ARG A 52 -32.19 -32.88 3.78
N SER A 53 -30.99 -33.45 3.69
CA SER A 53 -29.84 -33.09 4.53
C SER A 53 -28.74 -32.34 3.81
N ALA A 54 -28.90 -32.02 2.53
CA ALA A 54 -28.05 -31.08 1.89
C ALA A 54 -28.48 -29.66 2.29
N GLU A 55 -27.72 -29.00 3.17
CA GLU A 55 -27.87 -27.56 3.36
C GLU A 55 -28.02 -26.92 1.97
N PRO A 56 -28.96 -25.97 1.78
CA PRO A 56 -29.11 -25.31 0.51
C PRO A 56 -27.75 -24.71 0.15
N VAL A 57 -27.13 -25.25 -0.89
CA VAL A 57 -25.91 -24.67 -1.45
C VAL A 57 -26.31 -23.30 -1.94
N VAL A 58 -26.04 -22.26 -1.13
CA VAL A 58 -26.25 -20.87 -1.53
C VAL A 58 -25.31 -20.64 -2.69
N PRO A 59 -25.79 -20.57 -3.93
CA PRO A 59 -24.93 -20.25 -5.05
C PRO A 59 -24.34 -18.87 -4.79
N PHE A 60 -23.03 -18.70 -5.02
CA PHE A 60 -22.31 -17.44 -4.80
C PHE A 60 -21.97 -17.12 -3.33
N GLY A 61 -21.78 -18.11 -2.48
CA GLY A 61 -21.23 -17.92 -1.13
C GLY A 61 -19.77 -17.49 -1.15
N MET A 62 -19.22 -17.09 0.01
CA MET A 62 -17.84 -16.64 0.19
C MET A 62 -16.77 -17.55 -0.46
N PRO A 63 -16.87 -18.89 -0.42
CA PRO A 63 -15.92 -19.77 -1.09
C PRO A 63 -15.87 -19.56 -2.61
N ALA A 64 -17.04 -19.35 -3.26
CA ALA A 64 -17.10 -19.09 -4.69
C ALA A 64 -16.49 -17.73 -5.06
N LEU A 65 -16.77 -16.68 -4.29
CA LEU A 65 -16.17 -15.36 -4.47
C LEU A 65 -14.65 -15.39 -4.31
N LYS A 66 -14.16 -16.10 -3.29
CA LYS A 66 -12.73 -16.29 -3.06
C LYS A 66 -12.06 -16.99 -4.25
N GLU A 67 -12.71 -18.02 -4.82
CA GLU A 67 -12.16 -18.73 -5.97
C GLU A 67 -12.19 -17.87 -7.24
N ILE A 68 -13.27 -17.12 -7.49
CA ILE A 68 -13.34 -16.17 -8.61
C ILE A 68 -12.21 -15.14 -8.50
N LEU A 69 -12.03 -14.54 -7.32
CA LEU A 69 -10.96 -13.56 -7.09
C LEU A 69 -9.58 -14.20 -7.28
N ARG A 70 -9.38 -15.44 -6.82
CA ARG A 70 -8.13 -16.20 -7.02
C ARG A 70 -7.85 -16.43 -8.50
N VAL A 71 -8.87 -16.81 -9.29
CA VAL A 71 -8.74 -16.98 -10.74
C VAL A 71 -8.38 -15.67 -11.41
N LEU A 72 -9.07 -14.56 -11.09
CA LEU A 72 -8.74 -13.24 -11.64
C LEU A 72 -7.29 -12.83 -11.33
N ILE A 73 -6.85 -13.01 -10.09
CA ILE A 73 -5.47 -12.72 -9.67
C ILE A 73 -4.49 -13.64 -10.41
N SER A 74 -4.81 -14.91 -10.62
CA SER A 74 -3.94 -15.85 -11.34
C SER A 74 -3.68 -15.45 -12.79
N LEU A 75 -4.63 -14.77 -13.45
CA LEU A 75 -4.42 -14.23 -14.81
C LEU A 75 -3.32 -13.17 -14.87
N LEU A 76 -3.03 -12.52 -13.75
CA LEU A 76 -2.00 -11.49 -13.64
C LEU A 76 -0.59 -12.06 -13.47
N ASP A 77 -0.44 -13.36 -13.19
CA ASP A 77 0.86 -13.98 -12.91
C ASP A 77 1.84 -13.77 -14.08
N PRO A 78 2.91 -12.96 -13.90
CA PRO A 78 3.89 -12.73 -14.95
C PRO A 78 4.77 -13.96 -15.23
N GLY A 79 4.89 -14.89 -14.27
CA GLY A 79 5.64 -16.13 -14.42
C GLY A 79 4.90 -17.22 -15.22
N SER A 80 3.59 -17.07 -15.42
CA SER A 80 2.80 -18.05 -16.15
C SER A 80 2.98 -17.92 -17.66
N VAL A 81 3.60 -18.95 -18.26
CA VAL A 81 3.77 -19.04 -19.72
C VAL A 81 2.44 -19.18 -20.47
N ARG A 82 1.38 -19.62 -19.78
CA ARG A 82 0.05 -19.82 -20.36
C ARG A 82 -0.71 -18.50 -20.56
N HIS A 83 -0.35 -17.46 -19.84
CA HIS A 83 -1.06 -16.18 -19.87
C HIS A 83 -0.39 -15.23 -20.85
N THR A 84 -1.11 -14.90 -21.92
CA THR A 84 -0.70 -13.89 -22.90
C THR A 84 -0.80 -12.48 -22.33
N MET A 85 -0.16 -11.51 -22.99
CA MET A 85 -0.31 -10.08 -22.62
C MET A 85 -1.76 -9.63 -22.62
N THR A 86 -2.54 -10.07 -23.61
CA THR A 86 -3.98 -9.75 -23.71
C THR A 86 -4.77 -10.32 -22.52
N MET A 87 -4.46 -11.54 -22.08
CA MET A 87 -5.12 -12.14 -20.90
C MET A 87 -4.77 -11.36 -19.63
N ARG A 88 -3.53 -10.92 -19.48
CA ARG A 88 -3.12 -10.07 -18.35
C ARG A 88 -3.84 -8.72 -18.36
N LEU A 89 -3.93 -8.05 -19.51
CA LEU A 89 -4.70 -6.81 -19.66
C LEU A 89 -6.18 -7.01 -19.33
N LEU A 90 -6.78 -8.12 -19.80
CA LEU A 90 -8.16 -8.47 -19.45
C LEU A 90 -8.29 -8.70 -17.93
N GLY A 91 -7.37 -9.45 -17.33
CA GLY A 91 -7.34 -9.67 -15.87
C GLY A 91 -7.24 -8.38 -15.08
N LEU A 92 -6.38 -7.44 -15.52
CA LEU A 92 -6.26 -6.10 -14.91
C LEU A 92 -7.55 -5.30 -15.03
N SER A 93 -8.18 -5.30 -16.23
CA SER A 93 -9.46 -4.60 -16.44
C SER A 93 -10.57 -5.16 -15.58
N LEU A 94 -10.70 -6.48 -15.49
CA LEU A 94 -11.71 -7.14 -14.65
C LEU A 94 -11.45 -6.88 -13.15
N LEU A 95 -10.21 -7.03 -12.70
CA LEU A 95 -9.86 -6.76 -11.30
C LEU A 95 -10.10 -5.29 -10.95
N GLY A 96 -9.71 -4.36 -11.83
CA GLY A 96 -9.98 -2.93 -11.67
C GLY A 96 -11.47 -2.65 -11.51
N SER A 97 -12.31 -3.18 -12.42
CA SER A 97 -13.77 -3.01 -12.33
C SER A 97 -14.38 -3.57 -11.05
N VAL A 98 -13.86 -4.70 -10.56
CA VAL A 98 -14.32 -5.29 -9.28
C VAL A 98 -13.93 -4.41 -8.09
N LEU A 99 -12.72 -3.84 -8.11
CA LEU A 99 -12.24 -2.94 -7.06
C LEU A 99 -12.98 -1.60 -7.09
N ASP A 100 -13.17 -0.99 -8.27
CA ASP A 100 -13.89 0.28 -8.44
C ASP A 100 -15.33 0.19 -7.90
N THR A 101 -15.99 -0.96 -8.07
CA THR A 101 -17.41 -1.11 -7.71
C THR A 101 -17.61 -1.67 -6.30
N HIS A 102 -16.71 -2.52 -5.83
CA HIS A 102 -16.90 -3.31 -4.61
C HIS A 102 -15.69 -3.36 -3.69
N GLY A 103 -14.68 -2.52 -3.90
CA GLY A 103 -13.43 -2.53 -3.14
C GLY A 103 -13.63 -2.40 -1.64
N ALA A 104 -14.42 -1.40 -1.21
CA ALA A 104 -14.76 -1.18 0.19
C ALA A 104 -15.49 -2.37 0.83
N TRP A 105 -16.35 -3.08 0.05
CA TRP A 105 -17.02 -4.28 0.52
C TRP A 105 -16.04 -5.44 0.66
N LEU A 106 -15.18 -5.68 -0.34
CA LEU A 106 -14.13 -6.71 -0.28
C LEU A 106 -13.20 -6.52 0.92
N ALA A 107 -12.91 -5.25 1.27
CA ALA A 107 -12.09 -4.90 2.42
C ALA A 107 -12.65 -5.38 3.76
N ARG A 108 -13.95 -5.70 3.86
CA ARG A 108 -14.58 -6.21 5.09
C ARG A 108 -14.20 -7.66 5.40
N PHE A 109 -13.78 -8.45 4.40
CA PHE A 109 -13.51 -9.87 4.54
C PHE A 109 -12.01 -10.18 4.61
N PRO A 110 -11.49 -10.68 5.74
CA PRO A 110 -10.07 -10.95 5.94
C PRO A 110 -9.46 -11.87 4.88
N SER A 111 -10.19 -12.91 4.44
CA SER A 111 -9.68 -13.86 3.44
C SER A 111 -9.53 -13.26 2.05
N LEU A 112 -10.40 -12.31 1.65
CA LEU A 112 -10.32 -11.60 0.38
C LEU A 112 -9.21 -10.54 0.43
N ARG A 113 -9.10 -9.81 1.56
CA ARG A 113 -7.99 -8.87 1.79
C ARG A 113 -6.62 -9.53 1.71
N ALA A 114 -6.48 -10.73 2.28
CA ALA A 114 -5.22 -11.47 2.22
C ALA A 114 -4.83 -11.80 0.76
N LEU A 115 -5.78 -12.21 -0.08
CA LEU A 115 -5.52 -12.44 -1.50
C LEU A 115 -5.09 -11.16 -2.25
N LEU A 116 -5.75 -10.02 -1.94
CA LEU A 116 -5.43 -8.73 -2.54
C LEU A 116 -4.08 -8.21 -2.04
N GLY A 117 -3.82 -8.26 -0.74
CA GLY A 117 -2.58 -7.76 -0.14
C GLY A 117 -1.34 -8.58 -0.50
N ASP A 118 -1.49 -9.87 -0.70
CA ASP A 118 -0.38 -10.78 -1.00
C ASP A 118 -0.18 -10.96 -2.51
N SER A 119 -0.99 -11.83 -3.11
CA SER A 119 -0.78 -12.28 -4.48
C SER A 119 -1.07 -11.18 -5.50
N ALA A 120 -2.16 -10.42 -5.33
CA ALA A 120 -2.51 -9.36 -6.27
C ALA A 120 -1.46 -8.23 -6.22
N CYS A 121 -1.12 -7.71 -5.05
CA CYS A 121 -0.09 -6.67 -4.91
C CYS A 121 1.23 -7.12 -5.53
N ARG A 122 1.69 -8.33 -5.24
CA ARG A 122 2.94 -8.87 -5.80
C ARG A 122 2.93 -8.87 -7.32
N TYR A 123 1.88 -9.39 -7.95
CA TYR A 123 1.78 -9.43 -9.40
C TYR A 123 1.63 -8.03 -10.01
N LEU A 124 0.85 -7.16 -9.40
CA LEU A 124 0.69 -5.78 -9.85
C LEU A 124 2.02 -5.01 -9.84
N PHE A 125 2.83 -5.15 -8.78
CA PHE A 125 4.17 -4.55 -8.74
C PHE A 125 5.09 -5.10 -9.83
N GLN A 126 5.05 -6.41 -10.08
CA GLN A 126 5.85 -7.02 -11.14
C GLN A 126 5.40 -6.56 -12.53
N LEU A 127 4.09 -6.44 -12.77
CA LEU A 127 3.54 -5.95 -14.04
C LEU A 127 3.79 -4.45 -14.24
N ALA A 128 3.77 -3.65 -13.17
CA ALA A 128 4.14 -2.23 -13.20
C ALA A 128 5.62 -2.02 -13.53
N ASN A 129 6.47 -3.03 -13.35
CA ASN A 129 7.89 -3.02 -13.75
C ASN A 129 8.13 -3.65 -15.13
N SER A 130 7.09 -3.86 -15.93
CA SER A 130 7.19 -4.42 -17.28
C SER A 130 7.71 -3.38 -18.27
N GLU A 131 8.37 -3.83 -19.34
CA GLU A 131 8.75 -2.96 -20.46
C GLU A 131 7.54 -2.56 -21.33
N TYR A 132 6.41 -3.25 -21.23
CA TYR A 132 5.22 -3.01 -22.04
C TYR A 132 4.33 -1.93 -21.41
N GLY A 133 4.35 -0.71 -21.97
CA GLY A 133 3.65 0.47 -21.46
C GLY A 133 2.16 0.27 -21.10
N PRO A 134 1.33 -0.39 -21.92
CA PRO A 134 -0.06 -0.66 -21.57
C PRO A 134 -0.24 -1.52 -20.30
N LEU A 135 0.63 -2.49 -20.04
CA LEU A 135 0.59 -3.24 -18.78
C LEU A 135 0.97 -2.36 -17.59
N VAL A 136 1.99 -1.51 -17.75
CA VAL A 136 2.40 -0.57 -16.70
C VAL A 136 1.23 0.35 -16.37
N ALA A 137 0.64 1.03 -17.36
CA ALA A 137 -0.48 1.96 -17.16
C ALA A 137 -1.67 1.31 -16.46
N HIS A 138 -2.11 0.13 -16.92
CA HIS A 138 -3.23 -0.58 -16.30
C HIS A 138 -2.89 -1.08 -14.88
N SER A 139 -1.67 -1.54 -14.65
CA SER A 139 -1.24 -1.99 -13.31
C SER A 139 -1.21 -0.84 -12.32
N LEU A 140 -0.69 0.33 -12.72
CA LEU A 140 -0.67 1.53 -11.89
C LEU A 140 -2.08 2.02 -11.55
N ARG A 141 -3.01 1.96 -12.52
CA ARG A 141 -4.41 2.30 -12.29
C ARG A 141 -5.06 1.34 -11.28
N VAL A 142 -4.88 0.02 -11.44
CA VAL A 142 -5.44 -0.96 -10.51
C VAL A 142 -4.83 -0.81 -9.12
N LEU A 143 -3.52 -0.53 -9.02
CA LEU A 143 -2.85 -0.21 -7.76
C LEU A 143 -3.46 1.03 -7.11
N HIS A 144 -3.71 2.10 -7.88
CA HIS A 144 -4.33 3.30 -7.35
C HIS A 144 -5.68 2.98 -6.70
N VAL A 145 -6.59 2.33 -7.43
CA VAL A 145 -7.92 1.95 -6.91
C VAL A 145 -7.80 1.05 -5.69
N LEU A 146 -6.94 0.05 -5.74
CA LEU A 146 -6.70 -0.86 -4.63
C LEU A 146 -6.29 -0.10 -3.35
N PHE A 147 -5.42 0.90 -3.48
CA PHE A 147 -4.97 1.70 -2.34
C PHE A 147 -5.95 2.79 -1.91
N VAL A 148 -6.84 3.24 -2.77
CA VAL A 148 -7.97 4.10 -2.36
C VAL A 148 -8.93 3.30 -1.48
N GLU A 149 -9.35 2.13 -1.95
CA GLU A 149 -10.38 1.31 -1.30
C GLU A 149 -9.89 0.56 -0.05
N LEU A 150 -8.65 0.08 -0.06
CA LEU A 150 -8.10 -0.77 1.00
C LEU A 150 -6.98 -0.09 1.83
N ARG A 151 -6.83 1.24 1.74
CA ARG A 151 -5.75 2.00 2.39
C ARG A 151 -5.49 1.59 3.84
N GLY A 152 -6.55 1.44 4.64
CA GLY A 152 -6.44 1.11 6.07
C GLY A 152 -5.88 -0.30 6.36
N HIS A 153 -5.83 -1.18 5.35
CA HIS A 153 -5.44 -2.57 5.49
C HIS A 153 -4.14 -2.94 4.76
N LEU A 154 -3.63 -2.06 3.91
CA LEU A 154 -2.47 -2.29 3.03
C LEU A 154 -1.31 -1.34 3.34
N LYS A 155 -1.10 -1.02 4.63
CA LYS A 155 -0.09 -0.05 5.07
C LYS A 155 1.31 -0.39 4.55
N MET A 156 1.76 -1.62 4.71
CA MET A 156 3.09 -2.08 4.26
C MET A 156 3.21 -2.04 2.73
N GLN A 157 2.17 -2.46 2.02
CA GLN A 157 2.16 -2.46 0.56
C GLN A 157 2.17 -1.02 0.01
N GLN A 158 1.48 -0.09 0.68
CA GLN A 158 1.51 1.34 0.32
C GLN A 158 2.90 1.94 0.54
N GLU A 159 3.58 1.57 1.62
CA GLU A 159 4.97 1.97 1.86
C GLU A 159 5.89 1.52 0.71
N LEU A 160 5.79 0.25 0.32
CA LEU A 160 6.54 -0.29 -0.81
C LEU A 160 6.20 0.40 -2.13
N LEU A 161 4.91 0.73 -2.38
CA LEU A 161 4.47 1.41 -3.60
C LEU A 161 5.09 2.80 -3.73
N LEU A 162 5.04 3.61 -2.68
CA LEU A 162 5.61 4.95 -2.70
C LEU A 162 7.13 4.94 -2.85
N GLN A 163 7.81 4.01 -2.18
CA GLN A 163 9.25 3.82 -2.37
C GLN A 163 9.56 3.38 -3.81
N PHE A 164 8.76 2.48 -4.38
CA PHE A 164 8.89 2.05 -5.77
C PHE A 164 8.71 3.22 -6.75
N TYR A 165 7.69 4.08 -6.59
CA TYR A 165 7.51 5.27 -7.43
C TYR A 165 8.71 6.20 -7.36
N VAL A 166 9.17 6.53 -6.16
CA VAL A 166 10.35 7.38 -5.97
C VAL A 166 11.58 6.77 -6.63
N GLN A 167 11.78 5.45 -6.52
CA GLN A 167 12.91 4.76 -7.13
C GLN A 167 12.85 4.82 -8.67
N GLN A 168 11.69 4.55 -9.28
CA GLN A 168 11.52 4.58 -10.74
C GLN A 168 11.69 6.00 -11.33
N LEU A 169 11.31 7.02 -10.56
CA LEU A 169 11.41 8.42 -10.98
C LEU A 169 12.80 9.03 -10.76
N ARG A 170 13.65 8.43 -9.90
CA ARG A 170 15.05 8.87 -9.74
C ARG A 170 15.78 8.69 -11.08
N SER A 171 16.42 9.74 -11.54
CA SER A 171 17.32 9.66 -12.70
C SER A 171 18.55 8.83 -12.35
N ALA A 172 19.07 8.09 -13.32
CA ALA A 172 20.38 7.42 -13.20
C ALA A 172 21.51 8.41 -12.84
N GLN A 173 21.30 9.69 -13.07
CA GLN A 173 22.21 10.80 -12.77
C GLN A 173 22.23 11.20 -11.30
N THR A 174 21.12 11.07 -10.58
CA THR A 174 21.08 11.32 -9.14
C THR A 174 21.79 10.22 -8.34
N LEU A 175 22.14 9.10 -8.98
CA LEU A 175 22.97 8.06 -8.38
C LEU A 175 24.47 8.38 -8.45
N VAL A 176 24.88 9.34 -9.28
CA VAL A 176 26.27 9.77 -9.44
C VAL A 176 26.61 11.00 -8.58
N ASP A 177 25.60 11.83 -8.28
CA ASP A 177 25.77 12.91 -7.33
C ASP A 177 25.88 12.31 -5.93
N LYS A 178 27.11 12.25 -5.41
CA LYS A 178 27.40 11.92 -4.02
C LYS A 178 26.41 12.64 -3.11
N PRO A 179 25.84 11.93 -2.14
CA PRO A 179 24.94 12.56 -1.18
C PRO A 179 25.69 13.70 -0.53
N TRP A 180 25.05 14.86 -0.41
CA TRP A 180 25.52 15.93 0.42
C TRP A 180 25.72 15.37 1.83
N SER A 181 26.97 15.17 2.21
CA SER A 181 27.61 14.97 3.52
C SER A 181 26.84 14.39 4.73
N ASP A 182 25.73 13.68 4.55
CA ASP A 182 25.17 12.82 5.59
C ASP A 182 25.27 11.34 5.14
N GLU A 183 26.51 10.93 4.85
CA GLU A 183 26.85 9.62 4.27
C GLU A 183 26.63 8.42 5.22
N GLU A 184 26.07 8.62 6.42
CA GLU A 184 26.13 7.54 7.41
C GLU A 184 24.79 6.88 7.78
N SER A 185 23.67 7.21 7.15
CA SER A 185 22.40 6.67 7.65
C SER A 185 21.30 6.42 6.61
N GLN A 186 21.65 6.05 5.37
CA GLN A 186 20.60 5.48 4.50
C GLN A 186 20.48 3.99 4.81
N PRO A 187 19.33 3.53 5.35
CA PRO A 187 19.05 2.10 5.38
C PRO A 187 19.10 1.58 3.95
N GLU A 188 19.89 0.52 3.74
CA GLU A 188 19.88 -0.22 2.47
C GLU A 188 18.43 -0.46 2.09
N SER A 189 18.06 -0.10 0.85
CA SER A 189 16.71 -0.34 0.33
C SER A 189 16.29 -1.76 0.65
N PRO A 190 15.04 -2.00 1.09
CA PRO A 190 14.59 -3.34 1.40
C PRO A 190 14.93 -4.29 0.24
N PRO A 191 15.39 -5.52 0.51
CA PRO A 191 15.87 -6.45 -0.53
C PRO A 191 14.83 -6.74 -1.62
N VAL A 192 13.56 -6.49 -1.36
CA VAL A 192 12.47 -6.58 -2.34
C VAL A 192 12.60 -5.52 -3.44
N LEU A 193 13.12 -4.32 -3.13
CA LEU A 193 13.31 -3.24 -4.11
C LEU A 193 14.63 -3.37 -4.89
N ALA A 194 15.60 -4.12 -4.39
CA ALA A 194 16.86 -4.36 -5.08
C ALA A 194 16.72 -5.11 -6.41
N SER A 195 15.60 -5.80 -6.63
CA SER A 195 15.29 -6.49 -7.88
C SER A 195 14.69 -5.60 -8.98
N PHE A 196 14.40 -4.32 -8.70
CA PHE A 196 13.84 -3.36 -9.66
C PHE A 196 14.93 -2.44 -10.23
N HIS A 197 15.94 -3.00 -10.91
CA HIS A 197 17.10 -2.24 -11.39
C HIS A 197 16.94 -1.59 -12.77
N ALA A 198 15.83 -1.80 -13.46
CA ALA A 198 15.62 -1.16 -14.76
C ALA A 198 15.24 0.32 -14.55
N SER A 199 16.07 1.23 -15.06
CA SER A 199 15.68 2.63 -15.17
C SER A 199 14.48 2.75 -16.11
N ALA A 200 13.37 3.32 -15.62
CA ALA A 200 12.19 3.53 -16.41
C ALA A 200 12.50 4.36 -17.68
N SER A 201 11.92 3.97 -18.83
CA SER A 201 11.99 4.77 -20.06
C SER A 201 11.32 6.14 -19.87
N GLY A 202 11.55 7.09 -20.78
CA GLY A 202 10.92 8.40 -20.71
C GLY A 202 9.40 8.32 -20.60
N GLU A 203 8.77 7.48 -21.44
CA GLU A 203 7.33 7.25 -21.44
C GLU A 203 6.83 6.59 -20.13
N GLN A 204 7.54 5.63 -19.61
CA GLN A 204 7.21 5.01 -18.32
C GLN A 204 7.32 6.01 -17.16
N ARG A 205 8.31 6.90 -17.21
CA ARG A 205 8.46 7.94 -16.17
C ARG A 205 7.28 8.90 -16.15
N GLU A 206 6.69 9.22 -17.30
CA GLU A 206 5.44 10.00 -17.36
C GLU A 206 4.29 9.26 -16.67
N LEU A 207 4.12 7.96 -16.94
CA LEU A 207 3.12 7.13 -16.27
C LEU A 207 3.32 7.06 -14.74
N PHE A 208 4.56 6.90 -14.29
CA PHE A 208 4.86 6.90 -12.85
C PHE A 208 4.64 8.27 -12.20
N THR A 209 4.93 9.36 -12.94
CA THR A 209 4.68 10.72 -12.46
C THR A 209 3.19 10.96 -12.27
N GLU A 210 2.39 10.58 -13.26
CA GLU A 210 0.93 10.65 -13.21
C GLU A 210 0.37 9.81 -12.06
N ALA A 211 0.83 8.56 -11.91
CA ALA A 211 0.39 7.68 -10.84
C ALA A 211 0.74 8.23 -9.45
N LEU A 212 1.93 8.81 -9.27
CA LEU A 212 2.32 9.45 -8.02
C LEU A 212 1.44 10.67 -7.73
N CYS A 213 1.16 11.50 -8.74
CA CYS A 213 0.27 12.65 -8.63
C CYS A 213 -1.12 12.22 -8.18
N HIS A 214 -1.74 11.25 -8.85
CA HIS A 214 -3.05 10.72 -8.46
C HIS A 214 -3.07 10.15 -7.04
N HIS A 215 -1.99 9.46 -6.65
CA HIS A 215 -1.92 8.88 -5.31
C HIS A 215 -1.82 9.93 -4.20
N LEU A 216 -1.21 11.09 -4.48
CA LEU A 216 -0.98 12.19 -3.53
C LEU A 216 -1.94 13.38 -3.71
N ALA A 217 -2.76 13.40 -4.77
CA ALA A 217 -3.72 14.48 -5.00
C ALA A 217 -4.77 14.56 -3.87
N GLY A 218 -5.23 13.41 -3.39
CA GLY A 218 -6.32 13.33 -2.41
C GLY A 218 -7.66 13.75 -3.01
N ASP A 219 -8.74 13.23 -2.45
CA ASP A 219 -10.09 13.74 -2.73
C ASP A 219 -10.39 14.91 -1.80
N ASP A 220 -11.22 15.86 -2.23
CA ASP A 220 -11.58 17.06 -1.49
C ASP A 220 -12.16 16.77 -0.09
N ASP A 221 -12.84 15.63 0.05
CA ASP A 221 -13.45 15.17 1.32
C ASP A 221 -12.53 14.24 2.15
N ALA A 222 -11.36 13.85 1.63
CA ALA A 222 -10.44 12.96 2.30
C ALA A 222 -9.41 13.72 3.14
N ALA A 223 -8.83 13.03 4.13
CA ALA A 223 -7.71 13.58 4.89
C ALA A 223 -6.52 13.85 3.95
N ASP A 224 -5.88 15.02 4.13
CA ASP A 224 -4.69 15.41 3.35
C ASP A 224 -3.67 14.26 3.29
N PRO A 225 -3.33 13.76 2.09
CA PRO A 225 -2.43 12.62 1.92
C PRO A 225 -1.08 12.81 2.60
N PHE A 226 -0.53 14.01 2.60
CA PHE A 226 0.75 14.30 3.25
C PHE A 226 0.65 14.21 4.78
N VAL A 227 -0.47 14.63 5.38
CA VAL A 227 -0.72 14.44 6.81
C VAL A 227 -0.87 12.95 7.13
N VAL A 228 -1.54 12.20 6.26
CA VAL A 228 -1.68 10.74 6.40
C VAL A 228 -0.32 10.05 6.34
N LEU A 229 0.57 10.44 5.40
CA LEU A 229 1.92 9.91 5.31
C LEU A 229 2.72 10.22 6.58
N TRP A 230 2.72 11.48 7.01
CA TRP A 230 3.44 11.88 8.22
C TRP A 230 2.95 11.12 9.45
N ARG A 231 1.62 11.05 9.66
CA ARG A 231 1.03 10.41 10.84
C ARG A 231 1.24 8.90 10.86
N ASN A 232 1.01 8.24 9.72
CA ASN A 232 0.95 6.78 9.68
C ASN A 232 2.30 6.11 9.46
N TYR A 233 3.30 6.84 8.92
CA TYR A 233 4.60 6.27 8.59
C TYR A 233 5.75 6.97 9.31
N ASP A 234 5.86 8.30 9.22
CA ASP A 234 6.97 9.02 9.85
C ASP A 234 6.91 9.00 11.36
N CYS A 235 5.70 8.96 11.95
CA CYS A 235 5.51 8.81 13.38
C CYS A 235 5.50 7.35 13.87
N ASP A 236 5.45 6.36 12.97
CA ASP A 236 5.48 4.94 13.30
C ASP A 236 6.91 4.41 13.31
N MET A 237 7.25 3.69 14.40
CA MET A 237 8.61 3.18 14.62
C MET A 237 9.04 2.12 13.61
N ASP A 238 8.09 1.34 13.09
CA ASP A 238 8.34 0.19 12.22
C ASP A 238 8.29 0.52 10.72
N CYS A 239 7.95 1.78 10.37
CA CYS A 239 7.81 2.23 8.99
C CYS A 239 8.94 3.16 8.56
N ALA A 240 9.16 3.30 7.25
CA ALA A 240 10.05 4.31 6.69
C ALA A 240 9.47 5.74 6.87
N ASN A 241 10.31 6.76 6.72
CA ASN A 241 9.88 8.16 6.77
C ASN A 241 9.37 8.60 5.39
N LEU A 242 8.19 8.13 5.00
CA LEU A 242 7.66 8.33 3.66
C LEU A 242 7.37 9.80 3.33
N TYR A 243 6.84 10.56 4.30
CA TYR A 243 6.64 11.99 4.12
C TYR A 243 7.95 12.70 3.80
N ASP A 244 8.99 12.46 4.59
CA ASP A 244 10.33 13.03 4.37
C ASP A 244 10.91 12.58 3.02
N HIS A 245 10.79 11.30 2.67
CA HIS A 245 11.33 10.76 1.41
C HIS A 245 10.62 11.34 0.18
N VAL A 246 9.30 11.39 0.18
CA VAL A 246 8.51 11.94 -0.93
C VAL A 246 8.74 13.44 -1.06
N THR A 247 8.71 14.19 0.05
CA THR A 247 8.95 15.64 0.03
C THR A 247 10.37 15.98 -0.47
N GLN A 248 11.38 15.28 0.01
CA GLN A 248 12.75 15.46 -0.47
C GLN A 248 12.89 15.11 -1.95
N PHE A 249 12.23 14.03 -2.41
CA PHE A 249 12.22 13.66 -3.82
C PHE A 249 11.58 14.79 -4.67
N LEU A 250 10.41 15.29 -4.30
CA LEU A 250 9.71 16.36 -5.00
C LEU A 250 10.55 17.65 -5.05
N CYS A 251 11.13 18.06 -3.92
CA CYS A 251 12.01 19.23 -3.86
C CYS A 251 13.22 19.06 -4.79
N ARG A 252 13.87 17.90 -4.81
CA ARG A 252 15.00 17.63 -5.72
C ARG A 252 14.56 17.61 -7.18
N ALA A 253 13.38 17.07 -7.48
CA ALA A 253 12.84 17.03 -8.84
C ALA A 253 12.59 18.43 -9.41
N ILE A 254 12.14 19.38 -8.58
CA ILE A 254 11.94 20.79 -8.98
C ILE A 254 13.27 21.43 -9.43
N PHE A 255 14.35 21.16 -8.71
CA PHE A 255 15.67 21.77 -8.95
C PHE A 255 16.61 20.90 -9.80
N ALA A 256 16.11 19.81 -10.41
CA ALA A 256 16.92 18.95 -11.26
C ALA A 256 17.53 19.76 -12.42
N GLN A 257 18.87 19.83 -12.46
CA GLN A 257 19.59 20.52 -13.52
C GLN A 257 19.63 19.66 -14.80
N PRO A 258 19.49 20.26 -16.00
CA PRO A 258 19.77 19.55 -17.24
C PRO A 258 21.26 19.18 -17.30
N MET A 259 21.57 18.00 -17.88
CA MET A 259 22.94 17.47 -18.01
C MET A 259 23.95 18.50 -18.53
N PRO A 260 25.13 18.62 -17.92
CA PRO A 260 26.23 19.36 -18.50
C PRO A 260 26.70 18.63 -19.77
N GLY A 261 26.37 19.12 -20.92
CA GLY A 261 26.64 18.52 -22.23
C GLY A 261 25.45 18.58 -23.18
N ALA A 262 24.22 18.45 -22.68
CA ALA A 262 23.01 18.73 -23.45
C ALA A 262 22.72 20.26 -23.56
N ALA A 263 23.25 21.04 -22.63
CA ALA A 263 23.02 22.49 -22.54
C ALA A 263 23.72 23.33 -23.62
N ALA A 264 24.67 22.78 -24.39
CA ALA A 264 25.42 23.55 -25.37
C ALA A 264 24.66 23.80 -26.68
N MET A 265 23.55 23.09 -26.93
CA MET A 265 22.81 23.13 -28.18
C MET A 265 21.30 23.36 -28.06
N ALA A 266 20.74 23.36 -26.84
CA ALA A 266 19.30 23.56 -26.67
C ALA A 266 19.00 24.99 -26.19
N PRO A 267 18.01 25.70 -26.80
CA PRO A 267 17.45 26.91 -26.20
C PRO A 267 16.90 26.52 -24.83
N ARG A 268 16.96 27.48 -23.86
CA ARG A 268 16.49 27.33 -22.47
C ARG A 268 15.32 26.36 -22.41
N THR A 269 15.61 25.12 -22.03
CA THR A 269 14.64 24.02 -22.08
C THR A 269 13.50 24.35 -21.15
N SER A 270 12.27 24.22 -21.66
CA SER A 270 11.06 24.22 -20.86
C SER A 270 11.22 23.22 -19.71
N PRO A 271 10.69 23.52 -18.51
CA PRO A 271 10.75 22.59 -17.39
C PRO A 271 10.14 21.26 -17.82
N SER A 272 10.74 20.15 -17.36
CA SER A 272 10.21 18.81 -17.66
C SER A 272 8.83 18.62 -17.01
N GLY A 273 8.00 17.74 -17.56
CA GLY A 273 6.69 17.42 -16.97
C GLY A 273 6.78 17.05 -15.49
N LEU A 274 7.80 16.27 -15.11
CA LEU A 274 8.06 15.93 -13.72
C LEU A 274 8.36 17.17 -12.83
N GLN A 275 9.12 18.14 -13.33
CA GLN A 275 9.43 19.37 -12.58
C GLN A 275 8.17 20.20 -12.31
N LEU A 276 7.29 20.34 -13.31
CA LEU A 276 6.03 21.07 -13.17
C LEU A 276 5.08 20.36 -12.20
N VAL A 277 4.92 19.05 -12.33
CA VAL A 277 4.10 18.26 -11.43
C VAL A 277 4.65 18.28 -9.99
N ALA A 278 5.95 18.14 -9.82
CA ALA A 278 6.57 18.23 -8.51
C ALA A 278 6.37 19.61 -7.85
N LEU A 279 6.47 20.68 -8.63
CA LEU A 279 6.21 22.05 -8.15
C LEU A 279 4.74 22.20 -7.72
N ASP A 280 3.80 21.76 -8.54
CA ASP A 280 2.37 21.80 -8.26
C ASP A 280 2.01 21.03 -6.98
N MET A 281 2.57 19.84 -6.83
CA MET A 281 2.37 19.02 -5.63
C MET A 281 2.93 19.71 -4.36
N VAL A 282 4.10 20.33 -4.43
CA VAL A 282 4.69 21.04 -3.29
C VAL A 282 3.89 22.30 -2.97
N LEU A 283 3.44 23.05 -3.98
CA LEU A 283 2.56 24.21 -3.78
C LEU A 283 1.24 23.80 -3.12
N GLY A 284 0.57 22.77 -3.63
CA GLY A 284 -0.66 22.25 -3.05
C GLY A 284 -0.47 21.73 -1.61
N MET A 285 0.70 21.17 -1.28
CA MET A 285 1.04 20.82 0.10
C MET A 285 1.12 22.07 0.99
N VAL A 286 1.81 23.11 0.54
CA VAL A 286 1.96 24.38 1.29
C VAL A 286 0.61 25.06 1.46
N GLU A 287 -0.21 25.12 0.41
CA GLU A 287 -1.57 25.70 0.47
C GLU A 287 -2.46 24.98 1.49
N ARG A 288 -2.46 23.63 1.47
CA ARG A 288 -3.20 22.85 2.48
C ARG A 288 -2.66 23.07 3.89
N MET A 289 -1.34 23.23 4.06
CA MET A 289 -0.76 23.58 5.36
C MET A 289 -1.21 24.97 5.83
N ALA A 290 -1.23 25.97 4.95
CA ALA A 290 -1.70 27.32 5.24
C ALA A 290 -3.19 27.32 5.60
N ALA A 291 -4.03 26.64 4.83
CA ALA A 291 -5.46 26.53 5.09
C ALA A 291 -5.76 25.89 6.47
N ARG A 292 -5.01 24.86 6.84
CA ARG A 292 -5.13 24.25 8.18
C ARG A 292 -4.72 25.21 9.30
N HIS A 293 -3.69 26.02 9.07
CA HIS A 293 -3.26 27.02 10.04
C HIS A 293 -4.32 28.12 10.23
N GLU A 294 -4.91 28.59 9.13
CA GLU A 294 -5.96 29.63 9.14
C GLU A 294 -7.27 29.12 9.75
N SER A 295 -7.60 27.86 9.55
CA SER A 295 -8.81 27.25 10.12
C SER A 295 -8.78 27.14 11.66
N GLY A 296 -7.72 27.62 12.28
CA GLY A 296 -7.60 27.64 13.73
C GLY A 296 -7.60 26.25 14.35
N GLY A 297 -7.05 25.27 13.65
CA GLY A 297 -6.93 23.88 14.10
C GLY A 297 -6.05 23.74 15.33
N THR A 298 -6.41 24.42 16.39
CA THR A 298 -6.01 24.09 17.74
C THR A 298 -6.82 22.87 18.16
N ASP A 299 -6.44 21.74 17.62
CA ASP A 299 -6.85 20.48 18.19
C ASP A 299 -6.22 20.41 19.58
N GLU A 300 -6.96 20.90 20.57
CA GLU A 300 -6.61 20.81 22.01
C GLU A 300 -6.56 19.35 22.49
N SER A 301 -6.80 18.38 21.60
CA SER A 301 -6.84 16.95 21.89
C SER A 301 -5.49 16.33 22.25
N GLY A 302 -4.38 17.08 22.26
CA GLY A 302 -3.04 16.57 22.63
C GLY A 302 -2.41 15.59 21.62
N LEU A 303 -3.15 15.19 20.59
CA LEU A 303 -2.69 14.28 19.55
C LEU A 303 -1.44 14.78 18.81
N PRO A 304 -1.32 16.07 18.41
CA PRO A 304 -0.14 16.56 17.70
C PRO A 304 1.15 16.46 18.51
N SER A 305 1.08 16.67 19.81
CA SER A 305 2.25 16.61 20.70
C SER A 305 2.75 15.17 20.88
N THR A 306 1.86 14.20 21.01
CA THR A 306 2.22 12.78 21.14
C THR A 306 2.85 12.23 19.85
N LEU A 307 2.30 12.56 18.68
CA LEU A 307 2.85 12.16 17.39
C LEU A 307 4.23 12.80 17.14
N ARG A 308 4.40 14.07 17.49
CA ARG A 308 5.69 14.74 17.41
C ARG A 308 6.74 14.06 18.29
N MET A 309 6.39 13.75 19.54
CA MET A 309 7.28 13.00 20.44
C MET A 309 7.61 11.60 19.91
N GLN A 310 6.67 10.92 19.27
CA GLN A 310 6.92 9.62 18.64
C GLN A 310 7.93 9.74 17.49
N ARG A 311 7.76 10.73 16.62
CA ARG A 311 8.70 11.00 15.52
C ARG A 311 10.08 11.38 16.03
N GLU A 312 10.18 12.27 17.02
CA GLU A 312 11.44 12.64 17.66
C GLU A 312 12.12 11.41 18.28
N ARG A 313 11.36 10.58 18.98
CA ARG A 313 11.86 9.33 19.53
C ARG A 313 12.39 8.38 18.45
N LYS A 314 11.66 8.26 17.33
CA LYS A 314 12.09 7.46 16.16
C LYS A 314 13.43 7.98 15.61
N ALA A 315 13.55 9.29 15.41
CA ALA A 315 14.77 9.92 14.92
C ALA A 315 15.96 9.67 15.86
N LEU A 316 15.75 9.80 17.18
CA LEU A 316 16.78 9.54 18.18
C LEU A 316 17.20 8.06 18.22
N LEU A 317 16.25 7.13 18.06
CA LEU A 317 16.55 5.69 17.98
C LEU A 317 17.34 5.35 16.70
N ALA A 318 16.99 5.99 15.58
CA ALA A 318 17.73 5.84 14.33
C ALA A 318 19.17 6.38 14.46
N ALA A 319 19.34 7.57 15.04
CA ALA A 319 20.67 8.14 15.33
C ALA A 319 21.47 7.23 16.29
N GLY A 320 20.82 6.66 17.30
CA GLY A 320 21.42 5.68 18.19
C GLY A 320 21.88 4.41 17.50
N ALA A 321 21.09 3.91 16.53
CA ALA A 321 21.45 2.75 15.71
C ALA A 321 22.64 3.06 14.79
N ALA A 322 22.68 4.23 14.14
CA ALA A 322 23.81 4.67 13.35
C ALA A 322 25.09 4.78 14.19
N ALA A 323 25.01 5.41 15.36
CA ALA A 323 26.13 5.48 16.28
C ALA A 323 26.58 4.08 16.77
N PHE A 324 25.64 3.15 16.99
CA PHE A 324 25.94 1.77 17.35
C PHE A 324 26.66 1.04 16.22
N ASN A 325 26.24 1.22 14.98
CA ASN A 325 26.86 0.62 13.81
C ASN A 325 28.29 1.14 13.59
N HIS A 326 28.57 2.40 13.96
CA HIS A 326 29.93 2.92 13.97
C HIS A 326 30.74 2.34 15.15
N LYS A 327 30.19 2.43 16.37
CA LYS A 327 30.84 1.91 17.59
C LYS A 327 29.77 1.57 18.65
N PRO A 328 29.58 0.28 18.97
CA PRO A 328 28.48 -0.18 19.83
C PRO A 328 28.38 0.55 21.18
N LYS A 329 29.52 0.84 21.82
CA LYS A 329 29.55 1.53 23.12
C LYS A 329 29.01 2.97 23.01
N ASP A 330 29.34 3.67 21.92
CA ASP A 330 28.95 5.07 21.72
C ASP A 330 27.46 5.18 21.44
N GLY A 331 26.89 4.24 20.64
CA GLY A 331 25.44 4.15 20.40
C GLY A 331 24.64 3.92 21.69
N ILE A 332 25.11 3.00 22.55
CA ILE A 332 24.45 2.75 23.84
C ILE A 332 24.57 3.97 24.78
N ALA A 333 25.74 4.64 24.77
CA ALA A 333 25.96 5.86 25.56
C ALA A 333 25.06 7.00 25.09
N PHE A 334 24.94 7.21 23.78
CA PHE A 334 24.03 8.20 23.17
C PHE A 334 22.58 7.97 23.59
N LEU A 335 22.05 6.75 23.44
CA LEU A 335 20.69 6.41 23.83
C LEU A 335 20.44 6.58 25.35
N ALA A 336 21.45 6.32 26.18
CA ALA A 336 21.35 6.56 27.61
C ALA A 336 21.31 8.06 27.95
N GLN A 337 22.09 8.90 27.26
CA GLN A 337 22.08 10.36 27.41
C GLN A 337 20.69 10.96 27.01
N GLN A 338 20.07 10.40 25.99
CA GLN A 338 18.72 10.81 25.54
C GLN A 338 17.58 10.21 26.38
N ALA A 339 17.88 9.57 27.50
CA ALA A 339 16.93 8.91 28.39
C ALA A 339 16.01 7.87 27.69
N LEU A 340 16.46 7.30 26.57
CA LEU A 340 15.73 6.26 25.84
C LEU A 340 15.98 4.86 26.43
N LEU A 341 17.02 4.71 27.25
CA LEU A 341 17.33 3.50 27.98
C LEU A 341 17.08 3.71 29.49
N ALA A 342 16.68 2.64 30.17
CA ALA A 342 16.52 2.68 31.61
C ALA A 342 17.86 3.02 32.30
N PRO A 343 17.87 3.76 33.43
CA PRO A 343 19.07 4.34 34.00
C PRO A 343 20.06 3.28 34.52
N SER A 344 19.59 2.19 35.13
CA SER A 344 20.48 1.20 35.75
C SER A 344 19.83 -0.17 35.93
N GLY A 345 20.64 -1.17 36.30
CA GLY A 345 20.20 -2.48 36.73
C GLY A 345 19.64 -3.36 35.60
N ARG A 346 18.83 -4.34 35.99
CA ARG A 346 18.24 -5.33 35.09
C ARG A 346 17.33 -4.72 34.03
N GLU A 347 16.69 -3.58 34.34
CA GLU A 347 15.84 -2.86 33.39
C GLU A 347 16.64 -2.20 32.28
N ARG A 348 17.84 -1.68 32.59
CA ARG A 348 18.75 -1.19 31.55
C ARG A 348 19.14 -2.28 30.57
N ALA A 349 19.53 -3.44 31.08
CA ALA A 349 19.87 -4.58 30.21
C ALA A 349 18.68 -4.98 29.31
N ARG A 350 17.45 -4.99 29.87
CA ARG A 350 16.23 -5.27 29.10
C ARG A 350 15.93 -4.22 28.05
N SER A 351 16.10 -2.93 28.35
CA SER A 351 15.87 -1.84 27.41
C SER A 351 16.89 -1.86 26.26
N ILE A 352 18.16 -2.15 26.56
CA ILE A 352 19.20 -2.36 25.54
C ILE A 352 18.84 -3.57 24.66
N ALA A 353 18.51 -4.72 25.25
CA ALA A 353 18.15 -5.91 24.50
C ALA A 353 16.94 -5.67 23.60
N ARG A 354 15.93 -4.93 24.06
CA ARG A 354 14.76 -4.55 23.25
C ARG A 354 15.18 -3.65 22.09
N PHE A 355 15.96 -2.61 22.32
CA PHE A 355 16.47 -1.73 21.26
C PHE A 355 17.23 -2.53 20.19
N LEU A 356 18.17 -3.39 20.60
CA LEU A 356 18.98 -4.18 19.69
C LEU A 356 18.17 -5.24 18.90
N LYS A 357 17.10 -5.76 19.50
CA LYS A 357 16.20 -6.73 18.87
C LYS A 357 15.25 -6.05 17.89
N ASP A 358 14.60 -4.96 18.33
CA ASP A 358 13.47 -4.34 17.64
C ASP A 358 13.93 -3.32 16.59
N SER A 359 15.17 -2.81 16.65
CA SER A 359 15.68 -1.87 15.66
C SER A 359 16.09 -2.56 14.35
N PRO A 360 15.44 -2.26 13.22
CA PRO A 360 15.82 -2.79 11.90
C PRO A 360 17.14 -2.19 11.38
N LEU A 361 17.56 -1.03 11.90
CA LEU A 361 18.73 -0.28 11.45
C LEU A 361 20.05 -0.76 12.08
N VAL A 362 19.99 -1.64 13.07
CA VAL A 362 21.19 -2.21 13.73
C VAL A 362 21.80 -3.29 12.84
N ASP A 363 23.11 -3.14 12.54
CA ASP A 363 23.89 -4.14 11.80
C ASP A 363 23.96 -5.46 12.58
N LYS A 364 23.47 -6.53 11.96
CA LYS A 364 23.35 -7.86 12.57
C LYS A 364 24.73 -8.51 12.85
N ARG A 365 25.75 -8.16 12.07
CA ARG A 365 27.14 -8.67 12.28
C ARG A 365 27.76 -8.01 13.51
N LEU A 366 27.70 -6.67 13.57
CA LEU A 366 28.19 -5.91 14.73
C LEU A 366 27.40 -6.26 16.00
N LEU A 367 26.10 -6.52 15.88
CA LEU A 367 25.29 -7.03 16.98
C LEU A 367 25.82 -8.38 17.49
N GLY A 368 26.10 -9.32 16.58
CA GLY A 368 26.67 -10.63 16.94
C GLY A 368 28.03 -10.48 17.68
N ASP A 369 28.93 -9.64 17.15
CA ASP A 369 30.22 -9.34 17.78
C ASP A 369 30.07 -8.66 19.15
N TYR A 370 29.11 -7.76 19.29
CA TYR A 370 28.84 -7.08 20.56
C TYR A 370 28.36 -8.06 21.63
N ILE A 371 27.39 -8.94 21.27
CA ILE A 371 26.86 -9.94 22.23
C ILE A 371 27.92 -10.99 22.62
N SER A 372 28.76 -11.40 21.67
CA SER A 372 29.81 -12.40 21.94
C SER A 372 30.93 -11.89 22.85
N ARG A 373 31.09 -10.56 22.97
CA ARG A 373 32.12 -9.92 23.82
C ARG A 373 31.57 -9.34 25.13
N ALA A 374 30.24 -9.35 25.31
CA ALA A 374 29.58 -8.86 26.51
C ALA A 374 29.46 -9.94 27.58
#